data_c0679458ab2863bc783a1aa32f6913ef
#
_entry.id   c0679458ab2863bc783a1aa32f6913ef
#
_cell.length_a   1.000
_cell.length_b   1.000
_cell.length_c   1.000
_cell.angle_alpha   90.00
_cell.angle_beta   90.00
_cell.angle_gamma   90.00
#
_symmetry.space_group_name_H-M   'P 1'
#
loop_
_entity.id
_entity.type
_entity.pdbx_description
1 polymer ?
#
loop_
_entity_poly.entity_id
_entity_poly.type
_entity_poly.pdbx_seq_one_letter_code
_entity_poly.pdbx_strand_id
1 'polypeptide(L)'
;MEFSFRKSIILGIAVGLLVTATGCVYRANISQGNIVEEEDLDQVEVGMTRNQVRFLLGTPMVADPFHQDRWDYVYYVKIGRNDATAKRWVTILFDGETVEDIQRNRELAENL
;
A
#
# COMPACT_ATOMS: atom_id res chain seq x y z
N MET A 1 -51.82 27.19 -17.14
CA MET A 1 -50.98 27.29 -15.93
C MET A 1 -50.52 25.95 -15.41
N GLU A 2 -51.30 24.92 -15.52
CA GLU A 2 -50.89 23.57 -15.06
C GLU A 2 -49.74 22.95 -15.89
N PHE A 3 -49.64 23.28 -17.16
CA PHE A 3 -48.59 22.75 -18.06
C PHE A 3 -47.19 23.28 -17.73
N SER A 4 -47.07 24.52 -17.25
CA SER A 4 -45.79 25.13 -16.87
C SER A 4 -45.28 24.58 -15.54
N PHE A 5 -46.20 24.30 -14.60
CA PHE A 5 -45.84 23.74 -13.30
C PHE A 5 -45.33 22.30 -13.39
N ARG A 6 -45.94 21.48 -14.23
CA ARG A 6 -45.50 20.09 -14.49
C ARG A 6 -44.12 20.04 -15.16
N LYS A 7 -43.84 20.94 -16.11
CA LYS A 7 -42.53 21.05 -16.76
C LYS A 7 -41.47 21.50 -15.78
N SER A 8 -41.76 22.39 -14.86
CA SER A 8 -40.82 22.83 -13.82
C SER A 8 -40.49 21.71 -12.83
N ILE A 9 -41.47 20.90 -12.48
CA ILE A 9 -41.26 19.72 -11.61
C ILE A 9 -40.39 18.69 -12.31
N ILE A 10 -40.63 18.37 -13.56
CA ILE A 10 -39.85 17.42 -14.35
C ILE A 10 -38.42 17.90 -14.51
N LEU A 11 -38.22 19.17 -14.78
CA LEU A 11 -36.90 19.78 -14.88
C LEU A 11 -36.14 19.72 -13.55
N GLY A 12 -36.81 19.98 -12.44
CA GLY A 12 -36.23 19.87 -11.10
C GLY A 12 -35.80 18.46 -10.76
N ILE A 13 -36.61 17.46 -11.10
CA ILE A 13 -36.28 16.04 -10.92
C ILE A 13 -35.09 15.63 -11.81
N ALA A 14 -35.08 16.08 -13.06
CA ALA A 14 -33.98 15.77 -13.99
C ALA A 14 -32.65 16.36 -13.52
N VAL A 15 -32.65 17.59 -13.04
CA VAL A 15 -31.45 18.24 -12.47
C VAL A 15 -31.01 17.55 -11.19
N GLY A 16 -31.94 17.19 -10.33
CA GLY A 16 -31.66 16.44 -9.10
C GLY A 16 -31.00 15.06 -9.38
N LEU A 17 -31.49 14.37 -10.43
CA LEU A 17 -30.95 13.08 -10.83
C LEU A 17 -29.52 13.21 -11.43
N LEU A 18 -29.25 14.30 -12.13
CA LEU A 18 -27.89 14.55 -12.68
C LEU A 18 -26.86 14.81 -11.58
N VAL A 19 -27.25 15.47 -10.51
CA VAL A 19 -26.34 15.80 -9.39
C VAL A 19 -25.97 14.53 -8.59
N THR A 20 -26.89 13.56 -8.51
CA THR A 20 -26.59 12.30 -7.81
C THR A 20 -25.71 11.34 -8.60
N ALA A 21 -25.54 11.59 -9.91
CA ALA A 21 -24.69 10.76 -10.76
C ALA A 21 -23.19 11.06 -10.62
N THR A 22 -22.81 12.13 -9.92
CA THR A 22 -21.42 12.40 -9.55
C THR A 22 -21.02 11.62 -8.31
N GLY A 23 -21.29 10.32 -8.31
CA GLY A 23 -20.78 9.43 -7.28
C GLY A 23 -19.25 9.42 -7.38
N CYS A 24 -18.59 9.73 -6.26
CA CYS A 24 -17.16 9.59 -6.13
C CYS A 24 -16.76 8.17 -6.55
N VAL A 25 -16.09 8.05 -7.69
CA VAL A 25 -15.47 6.79 -8.09
C VAL A 25 -14.27 6.60 -7.17
N TYR A 26 -14.51 5.94 -6.05
CA TYR A 26 -13.44 5.49 -5.18
C TYR A 26 -12.71 4.35 -5.86
N ARG A 27 -11.54 4.64 -6.39
CA ARG A 27 -10.61 3.60 -6.83
C ARG A 27 -9.89 3.08 -5.59
N ALA A 28 -10.38 1.98 -5.06
CA ALA A 28 -9.58 1.22 -4.12
C ALA A 28 -8.34 0.72 -4.87
N ASN A 29 -7.19 1.23 -4.51
CA ASN A 29 -5.91 0.62 -4.90
C ASN A 29 -5.85 -0.74 -4.21
N ILE A 30 -6.35 -1.76 -4.86
CA ILE A 30 -6.15 -3.13 -4.41
C ILE A 30 -4.75 -3.51 -4.83
N SER A 31 -3.76 -3.21 -3.99
CA SER A 31 -2.45 -3.80 -4.13
C SER A 31 -2.54 -5.25 -3.69
N GLN A 32 -2.55 -6.15 -4.66
CA GLN A 32 -2.39 -7.57 -4.39
C GLN A 32 -0.95 -7.82 -3.97
N GLY A 33 -0.77 -8.16 -2.72
CA GLY A 33 0.53 -8.33 -2.10
C GLY A 33 0.86 -7.16 -1.17
N ASN A 34 1.50 -7.47 -0.07
CA ASN A 34 1.88 -6.50 0.94
C ASN A 34 3.12 -5.74 0.45
N ILE A 35 2.88 -4.74 -0.40
CA ILE A 35 3.94 -3.87 -0.89
C ILE A 35 4.18 -2.82 0.19
N VAL A 36 5.37 -2.86 0.75
CA VAL A 36 5.81 -1.90 1.75
C VAL A 36 6.16 -0.58 1.06
N GLU A 37 5.68 0.52 1.60
CA GLU A 37 6.11 1.84 1.18
C GLU A 37 7.48 2.17 1.78
N GLU A 38 8.32 2.85 0.99
CA GLU A 38 9.65 3.22 1.43
C GLU A 38 9.63 4.10 2.68
N GLU A 39 8.63 4.98 2.80
CA GLU A 39 8.44 5.84 3.96
C GLU A 39 8.19 5.06 5.24
N ASP A 40 7.40 3.99 5.17
CA ASP A 40 7.14 3.12 6.32
C ASP A 40 8.39 2.31 6.68
N LEU A 41 9.15 1.89 5.69
CA LEU A 41 10.40 1.18 5.89
C LEU A 41 11.44 2.05 6.61
N ASP A 42 11.48 3.35 6.30
CA ASP A 42 12.39 4.32 6.94
C ASP A 42 12.10 4.51 8.43
N GLN A 43 10.89 4.17 8.89
CA GLN A 43 10.52 4.24 10.31
C GLN A 43 10.99 3.03 11.12
N VAL A 44 11.36 1.94 10.45
CA VAL A 44 11.83 0.73 11.12
C VAL A 44 13.25 0.92 11.62
N GLU A 45 13.47 0.68 12.91
CA GLU A 45 14.75 0.83 13.57
C GLU A 45 15.15 -0.44 14.32
N VAL A 46 16.44 -0.62 14.51
CA VAL A 46 17.00 -1.67 15.35
C VAL A 46 16.49 -1.49 16.79
N GLY A 47 16.07 -2.59 17.41
CA GLY A 47 15.49 -2.58 18.75
C GLY A 47 13.96 -2.55 18.79
N MET A 48 13.29 -2.32 17.66
CA MET A 48 11.84 -2.43 17.58
C MET A 48 11.36 -3.86 17.81
N THR A 49 10.17 -4.00 18.39
CA THR A 49 9.55 -5.31 18.57
C THR A 49 8.95 -5.83 17.26
N ARG A 50 8.73 -7.14 17.17
CA ARG A 50 8.05 -7.77 16.03
C ARG A 50 6.67 -7.16 15.78
N ASN A 51 5.92 -6.86 16.82
CA ASN A 51 4.61 -6.23 16.70
C ASN A 51 4.68 -4.83 16.14
N GLN A 52 5.70 -4.04 16.52
CA GLN A 52 5.91 -2.70 15.96
C GLN A 52 6.26 -2.76 14.48
N VAL A 53 7.11 -3.68 14.06
CA VAL A 53 7.45 -3.89 12.65
C VAL A 53 6.21 -4.32 11.86
N ARG A 54 5.43 -5.24 12.39
CA ARG A 54 4.18 -5.69 11.75
C ARG A 54 3.15 -4.58 11.64
N PHE A 55 3.10 -3.69 12.61
CA PHE A 55 2.23 -2.52 12.56
C PHE A 55 2.62 -1.56 11.43
N LEU A 56 3.93 -1.33 11.22
CA LEU A 56 4.43 -0.44 10.17
C LEU A 56 4.40 -1.07 8.78
N LEU A 57 4.83 -2.31 8.67
CA LEU A 57 5.07 -2.97 7.38
C LEU A 57 4.00 -4.00 7.01
N GLY A 58 3.17 -4.40 7.95
CA GLY A 58 2.19 -5.46 7.75
C GLY A 58 2.80 -6.86 7.85
N THR A 59 2.09 -7.84 7.31
CA THR A 59 2.54 -9.23 7.31
C THR A 59 3.66 -9.44 6.29
N PRO A 60 4.78 -10.08 6.66
CA PRO A 60 5.87 -10.34 5.73
C PRO A 60 5.43 -11.25 4.58
N MET A 61 6.01 -11.01 3.40
CA MET A 61 5.70 -11.78 2.20
C MET A 61 6.18 -13.23 2.30
N VAL A 62 7.33 -13.42 2.92
CA VAL A 62 7.89 -14.73 3.21
C VAL A 62 8.21 -14.82 4.69
N ALA A 63 7.48 -15.66 5.39
CA ALA A 63 7.80 -16.07 6.75
C ALA A 63 8.18 -17.55 6.68
N ASP A 64 9.48 -17.82 6.64
CA ASP A 64 10.00 -19.18 6.64
C ASP A 64 9.82 -19.78 8.04
N PRO A 65 9.05 -20.88 8.21
CA PRO A 65 8.87 -21.51 9.52
C PRO A 65 10.17 -22.08 10.10
N PHE A 66 11.19 -22.31 9.27
CA PHE A 66 12.51 -22.77 9.71
C PHE A 66 13.45 -21.63 10.13
N HIS A 67 13.16 -20.41 9.70
CA HIS A 67 13.92 -19.19 10.03
C HIS A 67 12.99 -18.13 10.58
N GLN A 68 12.48 -18.36 11.80
CA GLN A 68 11.52 -17.46 12.47
C GLN A 68 12.12 -16.08 12.85
N ASP A 69 13.43 -15.98 12.83
CA ASP A 69 14.20 -14.77 13.12
C ASP A 69 14.40 -13.86 11.91
N ARG A 70 13.85 -14.23 10.76
CA ARG A 70 14.01 -13.51 9.51
C ARG A 70 12.68 -13.22 8.84
N TRP A 71 12.41 -11.95 8.54
CA TRP A 71 11.25 -11.52 7.77
C TRP A 71 11.68 -10.82 6.49
N ASP A 72 11.15 -11.26 5.35
CA ASP A 72 11.43 -10.68 4.04
C ASP A 72 10.21 -9.88 3.55
N TYR A 73 10.46 -8.63 3.15
CA TYR A 73 9.46 -7.72 2.56
C TYR A 73 9.93 -7.27 1.18
N VAL A 74 8.97 -6.87 0.36
CA VAL A 74 9.22 -6.28 -0.95
C VAL A 74 8.75 -4.84 -0.94
N TYR A 75 9.54 -3.93 -1.50
CA TYR A 75 9.19 -2.53 -1.65
C TYR A 75 9.61 -2.01 -3.02
N TYR A 76 8.98 -0.92 -3.45
CA TYR A 76 9.33 -0.26 -4.70
C TYR A 76 10.11 1.02 -4.44
N VAL A 77 11.18 1.22 -5.20
CA VAL A 77 11.99 2.44 -5.21
C VAL A 77 11.77 3.14 -6.54
N LYS A 78 11.52 4.45 -6.49
CA LYS A 78 11.48 5.27 -7.69
C LYS A 78 12.88 5.51 -8.20
N ILE A 79 13.14 5.12 -9.45
CA ILE A 79 14.42 5.31 -10.12
C ILE A 79 14.24 6.36 -11.22
N GLY A 80 14.96 7.48 -11.11
CA GLY A 80 15.01 8.50 -12.15
C GLY A 80 13.77 9.38 -12.27
N ARG A 81 13.74 10.19 -13.34
CA ARG A 81 12.70 11.21 -13.57
C ARG A 81 11.43 10.69 -14.23
N ASN A 82 11.41 9.44 -14.69
CA ASN A 82 10.37 8.87 -15.54
C ASN A 82 9.37 7.99 -14.78
N ASP A 83 9.21 8.17 -13.48
CA ASP A 83 8.35 7.31 -12.64
C ASP A 83 8.64 5.80 -12.76
N ALA A 84 9.83 5.45 -13.25
CA ALA A 84 10.27 4.07 -13.28
C ALA A 84 10.45 3.57 -11.85
N THR A 85 9.86 2.42 -11.54
CA THR A 85 9.99 1.79 -10.22
C THR A 85 10.80 0.52 -10.33
N ALA A 86 11.70 0.31 -9.38
CA ALA A 86 12.44 -0.95 -9.23
C ALA A 86 11.98 -1.67 -7.97
N LYS A 87 11.81 -2.97 -8.10
CA LYS A 87 11.44 -3.85 -7.00
C LYS A 87 12.68 -4.24 -6.21
N ARG A 88 12.61 -4.04 -4.89
CA ARG A 88 13.73 -4.33 -3.97
C ARG A 88 13.26 -5.20 -2.83
N TRP A 89 14.15 -6.05 -2.35
CA TRP A 89 13.94 -6.83 -1.14
C TRP A 89 14.54 -6.13 0.07
N VAL A 90 13.84 -6.19 1.18
CA VAL A 90 14.37 -5.85 2.50
C VAL A 90 14.22 -7.06 3.41
N THR A 91 15.28 -7.39 4.09
CA THR A 91 15.31 -8.46 5.09
C THR A 91 15.46 -7.86 6.48
N ILE A 92 14.55 -8.17 7.37
CA ILE A 92 14.61 -7.77 8.78
C ILE A 92 15.00 -8.98 9.60
N LEU A 93 16.13 -8.88 10.29
CA LEU A 93 16.63 -9.91 11.17
C LEU A 93 16.24 -9.58 12.60
N PHE A 94 15.75 -10.57 13.32
CA PHE A 94 15.35 -10.47 14.72
C PHE A 94 16.27 -11.26 15.62
N ASP A 95 16.55 -10.70 16.79
CA ASP A 95 17.09 -11.42 17.94
C ASP A 95 15.98 -11.57 18.98
N GLY A 96 15.37 -12.76 19.03
CA GLY A 96 14.19 -12.98 19.85
C GLY A 96 13.00 -12.15 19.39
N GLU A 97 12.57 -11.19 20.19
CA GLU A 97 11.40 -10.33 19.91
C GLU A 97 11.76 -8.96 19.32
N THR A 98 13.04 -8.64 19.18
CA THR A 98 13.51 -7.32 18.73
C THR A 98 14.33 -7.39 17.45
N VAL A 99 14.27 -6.30 16.66
CA VAL A 99 15.06 -6.16 15.44
C VAL A 99 16.54 -6.06 15.78
N GLU A 100 17.35 -6.94 15.19
CA GLU A 100 18.81 -6.96 15.30
C GLU A 100 19.48 -6.23 14.16
N ASP A 101 19.00 -6.43 12.91
CA ASP A 101 19.59 -5.84 11.71
C ASP A 101 18.53 -5.65 10.63
N ILE A 102 18.77 -4.68 9.76
CA ILE A 102 17.93 -4.37 8.61
C ILE A 102 18.79 -4.34 7.36
N GLN A 103 18.57 -5.29 6.45
CA GLN A 103 19.30 -5.39 5.19
C GLN A 103 18.42 -4.88 4.06
N ARG A 104 18.67 -3.66 3.62
CA ARG A 104 17.98 -3.01 2.50
C ARG A 104 18.72 -3.23 1.19
N ASN A 105 18.04 -2.95 0.09
CA ASN A 105 18.61 -2.91 -1.27
C ASN A 105 19.19 -4.24 -1.76
N ARG A 106 18.65 -5.37 -1.28
CA ARG A 106 18.92 -6.61 -1.97
C ARG A 106 18.26 -6.55 -3.34
N GLU A 107 19.06 -6.35 -4.36
CA GLU A 107 18.59 -6.53 -5.73
C GLU A 107 18.06 -7.95 -5.86
N LEU A 108 16.84 -8.09 -6.37
CA LEU A 108 16.43 -9.38 -6.88
C LEU A 108 17.50 -9.77 -7.90
N ALA A 109 18.29 -10.78 -7.56
CA ALA A 109 19.24 -11.33 -8.51
C ALA A 109 18.47 -11.69 -9.78
N GLU A 110 18.62 -10.88 -10.78
CA GLU A 110 17.95 -10.99 -12.09
C GLU A 110 18.47 -12.19 -12.89
N ASN A 111 19.15 -13.09 -12.21
CA ASN A 111 19.85 -14.22 -12.78
C ASN A 111 19.32 -15.56 -12.23
N LEU A 112 18.03 -15.69 -12.31
CA LEU A 112 17.44 -17.02 -12.18
C LEU A 112 16.68 -17.38 -13.43
#